data_2dfbcf023062cd4eb5c092389bc1869c
#
_entry.id   2dfbcf023062cd4eb5c092389bc1869c
#
_cell.length_a   1.000
_cell.length_b   1.000
_cell.length_c   1.000
_cell.angle_alpha   90.00
_cell.angle_beta   90.00
_cell.angle_gamma   90.00
#
_symmetry.space_group_name_H-M   'P 1'
#
loop_
_entity.id
_entity.type
_entity.pdbx_description
1 polymer ?
#
loop_
_entity_poly.entity_id
_entity_poly.type
_entity_poly.pdbx_seq_one_letter_code
_entity_poly.pdbx_strand_id
1 'polypeptide(L)'
;MSAEKAKTIKSEIVIVGGGMAGLTAAIGLADHGFDVTVIDMVPKGDLTAVSYDGRASALAYASCQLLEAIGVWPYMAPYAQPILEIRVSDGPSLLHLHFDNETLGDGPLGHMVENRHTRIALFKRLEEFDNIRLLTPEKVASISRDKAGVCVTLESGTRVEADLLLGVDGRGSVVRRHADLPTSNIEYRQHGIVCSVEHEHSHCGIAHERFLPSGPFAILPLTGNRSSLVWTEKSHLVDTIMNLSDRAFESEVARRIGGFLGEVKVVGGRWAYPISLQYAHSYVSDRLALIGDAAHGIHPISGQGLNLGLKDVAALVEVLVDARRVGLDIGATSVLDNYAQWRTTDNAAVYAITDGFNRLFSNDIGPIKLARDLGMAAVNEVTPLKNFFMSHARGTVGELPKLLRGERLAP
;
A
#
# COMPACT_ATOMS: atom_id res chain seq x y z
N MET A 1 -10.20 -46.29 -8.14
CA MET A 1 -10.19 -44.83 -8.18
C MET A 1 -8.96 -44.39 -8.96
N SER A 2 -9.14 -43.93 -10.19
CA SER A 2 -8.06 -43.41 -11.04
C SER A 2 -7.50 -42.16 -10.37
N ALA A 3 -6.23 -42.16 -10.01
CA ALA A 3 -5.55 -40.93 -9.58
C ALA A 3 -5.54 -40.00 -10.78
N GLU A 4 -6.37 -38.96 -10.72
CA GLU A 4 -6.35 -37.86 -11.69
C GLU A 4 -4.92 -37.28 -11.68
N LYS A 5 -4.23 -37.35 -12.83
CA LYS A 5 -2.85 -36.86 -12.93
C LYS A 5 -2.85 -35.40 -12.49
N ALA A 6 -2.13 -35.07 -11.40
CA ALA A 6 -1.97 -33.70 -10.91
C ALA A 6 -1.59 -32.79 -12.08
N LYS A 7 -2.40 -31.75 -12.31
CA LYS A 7 -2.19 -30.80 -13.40
C LYS A 7 -0.92 -29.99 -13.08
N THR A 8 0.06 -30.02 -13.98
CA THR A 8 1.27 -29.20 -13.86
C THR A 8 1.18 -28.00 -14.81
N ILE A 9 1.40 -26.83 -14.27
CA ILE A 9 1.46 -25.55 -14.97
C ILE A 9 2.92 -25.08 -14.93
N LYS A 10 3.43 -24.60 -16.06
CA LYS A 10 4.75 -23.99 -16.13
C LYS A 10 4.61 -22.48 -16.35
N SER A 11 5.45 -21.73 -15.69
CA SER A 11 5.58 -20.27 -15.79
C SER A 11 7.03 -19.85 -15.56
N GLU A 12 7.43 -18.67 -15.96
CA GLU A 12 8.71 -18.11 -15.55
C GLU A 12 8.64 -17.60 -14.10
N ILE A 13 7.51 -16.98 -13.74
CA ILE A 13 7.31 -16.39 -12.42
C ILE A 13 5.97 -16.85 -11.83
N VAL A 14 6.00 -17.30 -10.58
CA VAL A 14 4.79 -17.56 -9.79
C VAL A 14 4.66 -16.52 -8.69
N ILE A 15 3.49 -15.88 -8.60
CA ILE A 15 3.15 -14.86 -7.59
C ILE A 15 2.11 -15.45 -6.65
N VAL A 16 2.40 -15.50 -5.36
CA VAL A 16 1.44 -15.84 -4.31
C VAL A 16 0.92 -14.56 -3.68
N GLY A 17 -0.38 -14.28 -3.89
CA GLY A 17 -1.08 -13.08 -3.48
C GLY A 17 -1.54 -12.22 -4.68
N GLY A 18 -2.85 -12.26 -4.98
CA GLY A 18 -3.54 -11.47 -6.01
C GLY A 18 -4.12 -10.17 -5.49
N GLY A 19 -3.51 -9.58 -4.45
CA GLY A 19 -3.83 -8.23 -3.98
C GLY A 19 -3.33 -7.14 -4.94
N MET A 20 -3.53 -5.87 -4.60
CA MET A 20 -3.16 -4.75 -5.47
C MET A 20 -1.69 -4.77 -5.89
N ALA A 21 -0.76 -5.03 -4.96
CA ALA A 21 0.66 -5.12 -5.28
C ALA A 21 1.00 -6.34 -6.17
N GLY A 22 0.37 -7.51 -5.89
CA GLY A 22 0.61 -8.73 -6.67
C GLY A 22 0.11 -8.63 -8.11
N LEU A 23 -1.10 -8.07 -8.30
CA LEU A 23 -1.63 -7.82 -9.64
C LEU A 23 -0.80 -6.76 -10.39
N THR A 24 -0.33 -5.71 -9.70
CA THR A 24 0.56 -4.71 -10.30
C THR A 24 1.88 -5.35 -10.75
N ALA A 25 2.47 -6.24 -9.92
CA ALA A 25 3.68 -6.98 -10.28
C ALA A 25 3.44 -7.89 -11.49
N ALA A 26 2.32 -8.62 -11.52
CA ALA A 26 1.96 -9.49 -12.64
C ALA A 26 1.86 -8.71 -13.96
N ILE A 27 1.15 -7.57 -13.95
CA ILE A 27 0.99 -6.71 -15.12
C ILE A 27 2.34 -6.15 -15.56
N GLY A 28 3.13 -5.58 -14.63
CA GLY A 28 4.43 -5.00 -14.96
C GLY A 28 5.41 -6.02 -15.54
N LEU A 29 5.42 -7.26 -15.05
CA LEU A 29 6.25 -8.34 -15.59
C LEU A 29 5.74 -8.82 -16.95
N ALA A 30 4.43 -9.03 -17.08
CA ALA A 30 3.83 -9.51 -18.32
C ALA A 30 3.96 -8.51 -19.49
N ASP A 31 3.92 -7.20 -19.19
CA ASP A 31 4.13 -6.12 -20.18
C ASP A 31 5.56 -6.20 -20.79
N HIS A 32 6.49 -6.88 -20.08
CA HIS A 32 7.87 -7.14 -20.54
C HIS A 32 8.07 -8.61 -20.98
N GLY A 33 6.99 -9.34 -21.27
CA GLY A 33 7.00 -10.64 -21.90
C GLY A 33 7.29 -11.82 -20.96
N PHE A 34 7.23 -11.66 -19.63
CA PHE A 34 7.32 -12.80 -18.70
C PHE A 34 6.02 -13.58 -18.67
N ASP A 35 6.11 -14.92 -18.63
CA ASP A 35 4.98 -15.79 -18.32
C ASP A 35 4.73 -15.82 -16.81
N VAL A 36 3.58 -15.33 -16.36
CA VAL A 36 3.26 -15.16 -14.95
C VAL A 36 2.06 -15.98 -14.53
N THR A 37 2.17 -16.72 -13.43
CA THR A 37 1.02 -17.34 -12.76
C THR A 37 0.78 -16.67 -11.41
N VAL A 38 -0.41 -16.11 -11.20
CA VAL A 38 -0.85 -15.50 -9.93
C VAL A 38 -1.78 -16.47 -9.20
N ILE A 39 -1.51 -16.70 -7.91
CA ILE A 39 -2.31 -17.55 -7.02
C ILE A 39 -2.91 -16.69 -5.93
N ASP A 40 -4.24 -16.75 -5.76
CA ASP A 40 -4.92 -16.08 -4.63
C ASP A 40 -6.00 -16.97 -4.04
N MET A 41 -6.14 -16.88 -2.71
CA MET A 41 -7.12 -17.67 -1.96
C MET A 41 -8.53 -17.06 -1.99
N VAL A 42 -8.67 -15.79 -2.35
CA VAL A 42 -9.94 -15.07 -2.39
C VAL A 42 -10.48 -15.04 -3.81
N PRO A 43 -11.76 -15.40 -4.04
CA PRO A 43 -12.37 -15.31 -5.37
C PRO A 43 -12.31 -13.89 -5.95
N LYS A 44 -12.06 -13.76 -7.26
CA LYS A 44 -12.04 -12.46 -7.95
C LYS A 44 -13.30 -11.62 -7.68
N GLY A 45 -14.48 -12.26 -7.68
CA GLY A 45 -15.76 -11.58 -7.42
C GLY A 45 -15.80 -10.95 -6.04
N ASP A 46 -15.27 -11.63 -5.03
CA ASP A 46 -15.22 -11.12 -3.64
C ASP A 46 -14.24 -9.94 -3.52
N LEU A 47 -13.07 -10.04 -4.15
CA LEU A 47 -12.06 -8.97 -4.15
C LEU A 47 -12.57 -7.65 -4.73
N THR A 48 -13.54 -7.70 -5.62
CA THR A 48 -14.15 -6.52 -6.27
C THR A 48 -15.48 -6.10 -5.65
N ALA A 49 -16.01 -6.86 -4.69
CA ALA A 49 -17.27 -6.57 -4.02
C ALA A 49 -17.19 -5.30 -3.17
N VAL A 50 -18.29 -4.55 -3.09
CA VAL A 50 -18.41 -3.34 -2.26
C VAL A 50 -18.21 -3.64 -0.78
N SER A 51 -18.62 -4.83 -0.34
CA SER A 51 -18.55 -5.28 1.06
C SER A 51 -17.19 -5.83 1.48
N TYR A 52 -16.23 -5.97 0.54
CA TYR A 52 -14.95 -6.61 0.83
C TYR A 52 -14.10 -5.80 1.82
N ASP A 53 -13.90 -4.53 1.54
CA ASP A 53 -13.32 -3.58 2.48
C ASP A 53 -13.75 -2.15 2.15
N GLY A 54 -13.81 -1.27 3.15
CA GLY A 54 -14.15 0.14 2.99
C GLY A 54 -12.95 1.07 2.90
N ARG A 55 -11.76 0.53 2.66
CA ARG A 55 -10.54 1.33 2.59
C ARG A 55 -10.40 2.05 1.27
N ALA A 56 -9.83 3.23 1.36
CA ALA A 56 -9.28 3.97 0.24
C ALA A 56 -7.77 4.12 0.44
N SER A 57 -7.03 4.21 -0.64
CA SER A 57 -5.58 4.40 -0.64
C SER A 57 -5.24 5.79 -1.16
N ALA A 58 -4.35 6.47 -0.44
CA ALA A 58 -3.67 7.66 -0.93
C ALA A 58 -2.50 7.20 -1.81
N LEU A 59 -2.69 7.19 -3.11
CA LEU A 59 -1.65 6.88 -4.08
C LEU A 59 -0.76 8.12 -4.23
N ALA A 60 0.51 8.00 -3.88
CA ALA A 60 1.49 9.03 -4.09
C ALA A 60 1.69 9.32 -5.59
N TYR A 61 2.16 10.50 -5.94
CA TYR A 61 2.42 10.89 -7.33
C TYR A 61 3.24 9.82 -8.09
N ALA A 62 4.36 9.36 -7.52
CA ALA A 62 5.19 8.34 -8.15
C ALA A 62 4.44 7.00 -8.37
N SER A 63 3.56 6.61 -7.45
CA SER A 63 2.73 5.41 -7.61
C SER A 63 1.71 5.56 -8.74
N CYS A 64 1.17 6.77 -8.95
CA CYS A 64 0.31 7.05 -10.09
C CYS A 64 1.08 6.95 -11.42
N GLN A 65 2.34 7.43 -11.46
CA GLN A 65 3.21 7.32 -12.62
C GLN A 65 3.47 5.85 -13.00
N LEU A 66 3.72 4.97 -12.02
CA LEU A 66 3.83 3.53 -12.25
C LEU A 66 2.56 2.97 -12.89
N LEU A 67 1.38 3.26 -12.29
CA LEU A 67 0.10 2.74 -12.77
C LEU A 67 -0.24 3.26 -14.16
N GLU A 68 0.17 4.47 -14.50
CA GLU A 68 0.09 5.02 -15.87
C GLU A 68 1.02 4.27 -16.82
N ALA A 69 2.30 4.08 -16.45
CA ALA A 69 3.31 3.43 -17.28
C ALA A 69 2.92 2.00 -17.68
N ILE A 70 2.26 1.25 -16.77
CA ILE A 70 1.76 -0.11 -17.04
C ILE A 70 0.32 -0.17 -17.57
N GLY A 71 -0.31 0.98 -17.86
CA GLY A 71 -1.62 1.08 -18.49
C GLY A 71 -2.82 0.78 -17.59
N VAL A 72 -2.68 0.83 -16.27
CA VAL A 72 -3.78 0.63 -15.30
C VAL A 72 -4.55 1.91 -15.05
N TRP A 73 -3.86 3.06 -15.06
CA TRP A 73 -4.41 4.36 -14.69
C TRP A 73 -5.68 4.76 -15.44
N PRO A 74 -5.82 4.56 -16.78
CA PRO A 74 -7.03 4.93 -17.50
C PRO A 74 -8.31 4.30 -16.95
N TYR A 75 -8.22 3.09 -16.36
CA TYR A 75 -9.36 2.38 -15.78
C TYR A 75 -9.75 2.87 -14.39
N MET A 76 -8.85 3.57 -13.69
CA MET A 76 -9.12 4.06 -12.34
C MET A 76 -9.23 5.58 -12.24
N ALA A 77 -8.72 6.33 -13.21
CA ALA A 77 -8.74 7.80 -13.23
C ALA A 77 -10.14 8.42 -12.98
N PRO A 78 -11.26 7.87 -13.51
CA PRO A 78 -12.60 8.41 -13.23
C PRO A 78 -13.02 8.35 -11.75
N TYR A 79 -12.35 7.52 -10.94
CA TYR A 79 -12.64 7.30 -9.52
C TYR A 79 -11.54 7.88 -8.61
N ALA A 80 -10.56 8.55 -9.19
CA ALA A 80 -9.42 9.10 -8.48
C ALA A 80 -9.68 10.58 -8.14
N GLN A 81 -9.63 10.89 -6.84
CA GLN A 81 -9.74 12.26 -6.35
C GLN A 81 -8.35 12.84 -6.15
N PRO A 82 -7.97 13.94 -6.84
CA PRO A 82 -6.68 14.59 -6.61
C PRO A 82 -6.54 15.10 -5.17
N ILE A 83 -5.35 14.90 -4.60
CA ILE A 83 -4.93 15.54 -3.35
C ILE A 83 -4.14 16.79 -3.76
N LEU A 84 -4.76 17.95 -3.59
CA LEU A 84 -4.17 19.23 -3.97
C LEU A 84 -3.38 19.84 -2.81
N GLU A 85 -3.80 19.54 -1.59
CA GLU A 85 -3.23 20.10 -0.37
C GLU A 85 -3.24 19.05 0.75
N ILE A 86 -2.22 19.05 1.61
CA ILE A 86 -2.19 18.26 2.83
C ILE A 86 -1.98 19.22 4.00
N ARG A 87 -2.87 19.14 4.99
CA ARG A 87 -2.80 19.90 6.25
C ARG A 87 -2.56 18.96 7.42
N VAL A 88 -1.45 19.19 8.12
CA VAL A 88 -1.08 18.41 9.31
C VAL A 88 -1.17 19.30 10.53
N SER A 89 -1.92 18.89 11.57
CA SER A 89 -2.08 19.67 12.80
C SER A 89 -1.98 18.81 14.07
N ASP A 90 -1.56 19.42 15.18
CA ASP A 90 -1.58 18.76 16.50
C ASP A 90 -2.90 19.11 17.22
N GLY A 91 -3.88 18.22 17.11
CA GLY A 91 -5.21 18.39 17.68
C GLY A 91 -5.92 19.65 17.20
N PRO A 92 -6.40 20.51 18.12
CA PRO A 92 -7.08 21.74 17.80
C PRO A 92 -6.11 22.92 17.53
N SER A 93 -4.80 22.69 17.44
CA SER A 93 -3.81 23.75 17.19
C SER A 93 -4.14 24.51 15.90
N LEU A 94 -4.03 25.83 15.93
CA LEU A 94 -4.13 26.70 14.75
C LEU A 94 -2.84 26.66 13.93
N LEU A 95 -1.74 26.21 14.52
CA LEU A 95 -0.48 26.00 13.81
C LEU A 95 -0.57 24.67 13.07
N HIS A 96 -0.46 24.71 11.77
CA HIS A 96 -0.49 23.53 10.92
C HIS A 96 0.62 23.58 9.88
N LEU A 97 1.13 22.42 9.55
CA LEU A 97 2.03 22.25 8.43
C LEU A 97 1.17 22.12 7.16
N HIS A 98 1.51 22.90 6.15
CA HIS A 98 0.76 23.03 4.93
C HIS A 98 1.63 22.64 3.73
N PHE A 99 1.20 21.63 3.01
CA PHE A 99 1.78 21.22 1.74
C PHE A 99 0.77 21.48 0.63
N ASP A 100 1.14 22.28 -0.36
CA ASP A 100 0.32 22.53 -1.53
C ASP A 100 1.05 22.10 -2.82
N ASN A 101 0.29 21.70 -3.81
CA ASN A 101 0.82 21.23 -5.09
C ASN A 101 1.39 22.38 -5.95
N GLU A 102 0.98 23.62 -5.74
CA GLU A 102 1.43 24.78 -6.54
C GLU A 102 2.92 25.05 -6.34
N THR A 103 3.43 24.75 -5.13
CA THR A 103 4.86 24.92 -4.80
C THR A 103 5.80 24.06 -5.65
N LEU A 104 5.33 22.89 -6.14
CA LEU A 104 6.14 21.94 -6.91
C LEU A 104 5.84 21.96 -8.42
N GLY A 105 4.72 22.52 -8.84
CA GLY A 105 4.42 22.82 -10.26
C GLY A 105 4.01 21.63 -11.16
N ASP A 106 4.06 20.40 -10.68
CA ASP A 106 3.93 19.19 -11.53
C ASP A 106 2.63 18.40 -11.34
N GLY A 107 1.54 19.04 -10.90
CA GLY A 107 0.27 18.35 -10.66
C GLY A 107 0.05 18.00 -9.18
N PRO A 108 -0.93 17.16 -8.85
CA PRO A 108 -1.34 16.89 -7.48
C PRO A 108 -0.25 16.16 -6.67
N LEU A 109 -0.36 16.21 -5.34
CA LEU A 109 0.53 15.48 -4.43
C LEU A 109 0.33 13.96 -4.53
N GLY A 110 -0.83 13.55 -4.99
CA GLY A 110 -1.25 12.18 -5.21
C GLY A 110 -2.75 12.11 -5.46
N HIS A 111 -3.32 10.92 -5.38
CA HIS A 111 -4.77 10.72 -5.57
C HIS A 111 -5.33 9.77 -4.52
N MET A 112 -6.51 10.08 -4.03
CA MET A 112 -7.30 9.14 -3.24
C MET A 112 -8.15 8.27 -4.16
N VAL A 113 -8.08 6.96 -3.97
CA VAL A 113 -8.89 5.98 -4.70
C VAL A 113 -9.41 4.92 -3.74
N GLU A 114 -10.70 4.61 -3.82
CA GLU A 114 -11.26 3.47 -3.08
C GLU A 114 -10.61 2.18 -3.60
N ASN A 115 -10.13 1.32 -2.71
CA ASN A 115 -9.37 0.11 -3.06
C ASN A 115 -10.12 -0.81 -4.04
N ARG A 116 -11.45 -0.81 -3.98
CA ARG A 116 -12.31 -1.54 -4.90
C ARG A 116 -12.08 -1.11 -6.36
N HIS A 117 -12.01 0.19 -6.61
CA HIS A 117 -11.79 0.71 -7.96
C HIS A 117 -10.38 0.40 -8.48
N THR A 118 -9.39 0.45 -7.59
CA THR A 118 -8.02 0.02 -7.94
C THR A 118 -7.99 -1.45 -8.33
N ARG A 119 -8.66 -2.34 -7.57
CA ARG A 119 -8.72 -3.78 -7.91
C ARG A 119 -9.45 -4.02 -9.24
N ILE A 120 -10.58 -3.37 -9.46
CA ILE A 120 -11.32 -3.48 -10.73
C ILE A 120 -10.45 -3.05 -11.90
N ALA A 121 -9.70 -1.94 -11.78
CA ALA A 121 -8.81 -1.46 -12.81
C ALA A 121 -7.67 -2.46 -13.11
N LEU A 122 -7.04 -3.00 -12.05
CA LEU A 122 -6.01 -4.01 -12.17
C LEU A 122 -6.52 -5.28 -12.87
N PHE A 123 -7.70 -5.79 -12.49
CA PHE A 123 -8.29 -6.95 -13.16
C PHE A 123 -8.63 -6.69 -14.63
N LYS A 124 -9.15 -5.50 -14.95
CA LYS A 124 -9.41 -5.13 -16.34
C LYS A 124 -8.14 -5.13 -17.18
N ARG A 125 -7.06 -4.52 -16.66
CA ARG A 125 -5.78 -4.48 -17.36
C ARG A 125 -5.16 -5.87 -17.47
N LEU A 126 -5.26 -6.70 -16.42
CA LEU A 126 -4.75 -8.07 -16.42
C LEU A 126 -5.40 -8.94 -17.51
N GLU A 127 -6.69 -8.76 -17.78
CA GLU A 127 -7.43 -9.51 -18.81
C GLU A 127 -6.96 -9.23 -20.25
N GLU A 128 -6.15 -8.19 -20.45
CA GLU A 128 -5.55 -7.86 -21.76
C GLU A 128 -4.28 -8.69 -22.06
N PHE A 129 -3.79 -9.49 -21.10
CA PHE A 129 -2.56 -10.27 -21.22
C PHE A 129 -2.82 -11.76 -21.35
N ASP A 130 -2.36 -12.36 -22.44
CA ASP A 130 -2.43 -13.82 -22.64
C ASP A 130 -1.35 -14.58 -21.85
N ASN A 131 -0.28 -13.91 -21.41
CA ASN A 131 0.83 -14.44 -20.65
C ASN A 131 0.66 -14.30 -19.11
N ILE A 132 -0.54 -13.94 -18.64
CA ILE A 132 -0.91 -14.00 -17.23
C ILE A 132 -1.95 -15.07 -17.00
N ARG A 133 -1.67 -15.99 -16.07
CA ARG A 133 -2.64 -16.97 -15.59
C ARG A 133 -3.02 -16.65 -14.15
N LEU A 134 -4.31 -16.45 -13.89
CA LEU A 134 -4.85 -16.24 -12.55
C LEU A 134 -5.51 -17.54 -12.04
N LEU A 135 -5.03 -18.05 -10.92
CA LEU A 135 -5.57 -19.20 -10.21
C LEU A 135 -6.24 -18.70 -8.92
N THR A 136 -7.57 -18.62 -8.94
CA THR A 136 -8.38 -18.14 -7.82
C THR A 136 -9.79 -18.75 -7.86
N PRO A 137 -10.37 -19.22 -6.75
CA PRO A 137 -9.74 -19.29 -5.41
C PRO A 137 -8.83 -20.54 -5.30
N GLU A 138 -7.58 -20.34 -4.93
CA GLU A 138 -6.61 -21.43 -4.73
C GLU A 138 -5.69 -21.15 -3.55
N LYS A 139 -5.40 -22.17 -2.75
CA LYS A 139 -4.52 -22.06 -1.59
C LYS A 139 -3.24 -22.84 -1.79
N VAL A 140 -2.14 -22.29 -1.32
CA VAL A 140 -0.84 -22.94 -1.29
C VAL A 140 -0.84 -24.02 -0.21
N ALA A 141 -0.61 -25.27 -0.61
CA ALA A 141 -0.43 -26.40 0.30
C ALA A 141 1.04 -26.59 0.69
N SER A 142 1.95 -26.50 -0.29
CA SER A 142 3.39 -26.62 -0.05
C SER A 142 4.18 -25.88 -1.12
N ILE A 143 5.42 -25.54 -0.78
CA ILE A 143 6.39 -24.91 -1.67
C ILE A 143 7.66 -25.77 -1.60
N SER A 144 8.30 -26.04 -2.73
CA SER A 144 9.64 -26.58 -2.79
C SER A 144 10.50 -25.72 -3.70
N ARG A 145 11.76 -25.53 -3.32
CA ARG A 145 12.71 -24.69 -4.05
C ARG A 145 14.08 -25.36 -4.04
N ASP A 146 14.74 -25.32 -5.17
CA ASP A 146 16.14 -25.71 -5.30
C ASP A 146 16.86 -24.81 -6.31
N LYS A 147 18.09 -25.15 -6.69
CA LYS A 147 18.87 -24.38 -7.67
C LYS A 147 18.26 -24.37 -9.08
N ALA A 148 17.40 -25.35 -9.39
CA ALA A 148 16.80 -25.51 -10.72
C ALA A 148 15.49 -24.72 -10.87
N GLY A 149 14.76 -24.50 -9.78
CA GLY A 149 13.48 -23.79 -9.85
C GLY A 149 12.67 -23.85 -8.56
N VAL A 150 11.41 -23.48 -8.70
CA VAL A 150 10.40 -23.45 -7.66
C VAL A 150 9.22 -24.33 -8.09
N CYS A 151 8.64 -25.08 -7.16
CA CYS A 151 7.36 -25.74 -7.36
C CYS A 151 6.41 -25.39 -6.22
N VAL A 152 5.30 -24.74 -6.56
CA VAL A 152 4.18 -24.44 -5.65
C VAL A 152 3.08 -25.48 -5.88
N THR A 153 2.74 -26.23 -4.84
CA THR A 153 1.61 -27.19 -4.87
C THR A 153 0.41 -26.58 -4.19
N LEU A 154 -0.74 -26.62 -4.86
CA LEU A 154 -2.00 -26.07 -4.37
C LEU A 154 -2.83 -27.14 -3.64
N GLU A 155 -3.79 -26.73 -2.79
CA GLU A 155 -4.71 -27.65 -2.11
C GLU A 155 -5.54 -28.49 -3.10
N SER A 156 -5.81 -27.98 -4.30
CA SER A 156 -6.45 -28.71 -5.41
C SER A 156 -5.58 -29.86 -5.99
N GLY A 157 -4.32 -29.94 -5.60
CA GLY A 157 -3.35 -30.87 -6.18
C GLY A 157 -2.65 -30.33 -7.44
N THR A 158 -3.04 -29.16 -7.95
CA THR A 158 -2.35 -28.50 -9.07
C THR A 158 -0.94 -28.09 -8.64
N ARG A 159 0.04 -28.28 -9.53
CA ARG A 159 1.44 -27.88 -9.32
C ARG A 159 1.79 -26.74 -10.27
N VAL A 160 2.45 -25.70 -9.77
CA VAL A 160 2.98 -24.60 -10.57
C VAL A 160 4.51 -24.63 -10.45
N GLU A 161 5.17 -24.92 -11.56
CA GLU A 161 6.64 -24.91 -11.68
C GLU A 161 7.09 -23.58 -12.28
N ALA A 162 8.10 -22.92 -11.67
CA ALA A 162 8.59 -21.64 -12.10
C ALA A 162 10.08 -21.44 -11.79
N ASP A 163 10.69 -20.42 -12.40
CA ASP A 163 12.08 -20.03 -12.15
C ASP A 163 12.21 -19.16 -10.89
N LEU A 164 11.14 -18.39 -10.58
CA LEU A 164 11.10 -17.44 -9.47
C LEU A 164 9.74 -17.43 -8.77
N LEU A 165 9.75 -17.38 -7.44
CA LEU A 165 8.58 -17.19 -6.59
C LEU A 165 8.55 -15.78 -5.99
N LEU A 166 7.43 -15.06 -6.17
CA LEU A 166 7.16 -13.79 -5.51
C LEU A 166 6.13 -13.97 -4.39
N GLY A 167 6.50 -13.63 -3.16
CA GLY A 167 5.60 -13.59 -2.02
C GLY A 167 4.98 -12.21 -1.86
N VAL A 168 3.68 -12.08 -2.18
CA VAL A 168 2.90 -10.85 -2.10
C VAL A 168 1.61 -11.07 -1.31
N ASP A 169 1.63 -12.06 -0.42
CA ASP A 169 0.51 -12.63 0.31
C ASP A 169 0.25 -11.98 1.68
N GLY A 170 0.73 -10.75 1.85
CA GLY A 170 0.40 -9.88 2.97
C GLY A 170 1.15 -10.21 4.26
N ARG A 171 0.74 -9.57 5.35
CA ARG A 171 1.42 -9.66 6.66
C ARG A 171 1.56 -11.08 7.19
N GLY A 172 0.56 -11.91 6.96
CA GLY A 172 0.57 -13.34 7.32
C GLY A 172 1.26 -14.24 6.30
N SER A 173 2.21 -13.75 5.51
CA SER A 173 2.81 -14.45 4.38
C SER A 173 3.20 -15.91 4.65
N VAL A 174 2.60 -16.80 3.88
CA VAL A 174 2.94 -18.23 3.84
C VAL A 174 4.31 -18.40 3.18
N VAL A 175 4.57 -17.62 2.13
CA VAL A 175 5.83 -17.65 1.37
C VAL A 175 7.01 -17.28 2.27
N ARG A 176 6.88 -16.20 3.04
CA ARG A 176 7.92 -15.77 4.01
C ARG A 176 8.20 -16.84 5.07
N ARG A 177 7.13 -17.42 5.66
CA ARG A 177 7.29 -18.50 6.66
C ARG A 177 7.95 -19.75 6.07
N HIS A 178 7.59 -20.11 4.83
CA HIS A 178 8.22 -21.24 4.15
C HIS A 178 9.72 -21.03 3.93
N ALA A 179 10.14 -19.79 3.70
CA ALA A 179 11.53 -19.42 3.49
C ALA A 179 12.33 -19.21 4.80
N ASP A 180 11.69 -19.43 5.97
CA ASP A 180 12.26 -19.20 7.29
C ASP A 180 12.85 -17.78 7.46
N LEU A 181 12.26 -16.79 6.78
CA LEU A 181 12.70 -15.41 6.86
C LEU A 181 12.13 -14.75 8.14
N PRO A 182 13.00 -14.41 9.11
CA PRO A 182 12.57 -13.84 10.37
C PRO A 182 12.01 -12.42 10.20
N THR A 183 11.10 -12.06 11.11
CA THR A 183 10.49 -10.72 11.14
C THR A 183 10.65 -10.09 12.51
N SER A 184 10.76 -8.75 12.53
CA SER A 184 10.54 -7.95 13.72
C SER A 184 9.13 -7.36 13.67
N ASN A 185 8.43 -7.41 14.82
CA ASN A 185 7.08 -6.89 14.98
C ASN A 185 7.02 -5.92 16.15
N ILE A 186 6.41 -4.75 15.93
CA ILE A 186 6.12 -3.76 16.98
C ILE A 186 4.61 -3.52 16.99
N GLU A 187 3.96 -3.88 18.08
CA GLU A 187 2.54 -3.61 18.29
C GLU A 187 2.35 -2.25 18.95
N TYR A 188 1.58 -1.37 18.34
CA TYR A 188 1.28 -0.05 18.89
C TYR A 188 0.11 -0.05 19.88
N ARG A 189 -0.60 -1.19 20.02
CA ARG A 189 -1.85 -1.30 20.79
C ARG A 189 -2.89 -0.26 20.36
N GLN A 190 -2.93 0.01 19.07
CA GLN A 190 -3.84 0.92 18.38
C GLN A 190 -4.56 0.18 17.26
N HIS A 191 -5.74 0.67 16.89
CA HIS A 191 -6.46 0.26 15.68
C HIS A 191 -6.79 1.48 14.85
N GLY A 192 -6.81 1.30 13.54
CA GLY A 192 -7.39 2.23 12.59
C GLY A 192 -8.86 1.88 12.35
N ILE A 193 -9.77 2.74 12.78
CA ILE A 193 -11.18 2.65 12.44
C ILE A 193 -11.38 3.39 11.14
N VAL A 194 -11.94 2.72 10.14
CA VAL A 194 -12.11 3.26 8.78
C VAL A 194 -13.60 3.33 8.46
N CYS A 195 -14.04 4.46 7.95
CA CYS A 195 -15.37 4.64 7.37
C CYS A 195 -15.33 5.73 6.31
N SER A 196 -16.40 5.86 5.54
CA SER A 196 -16.61 6.97 4.60
C SER A 196 -17.72 7.88 5.09
N VAL A 197 -17.63 9.17 4.78
CA VAL A 197 -18.65 10.16 5.06
C VAL A 197 -19.04 10.92 3.81
N GLU A 198 -20.32 11.26 3.70
CA GLU A 198 -20.84 12.32 2.84
C GLU A 198 -20.93 13.60 3.67
N HIS A 199 -20.72 14.76 3.04
CA HIS A 199 -20.71 16.05 3.73
C HIS A 199 -21.26 17.18 2.85
N GLU A 200 -21.73 18.24 3.51
CA GLU A 200 -22.41 19.36 2.87
C GLU A 200 -21.46 20.24 2.06
N HIS A 201 -20.31 20.62 2.65
CA HIS A 201 -19.36 21.52 2.02
C HIS A 201 -18.26 20.76 1.30
N SER A 202 -17.73 21.35 0.22
CA SER A 202 -16.62 20.73 -0.53
C SER A 202 -15.36 20.62 0.33
N HIS A 203 -14.66 19.47 0.22
CA HIS A 203 -13.32 19.26 0.79
C HIS A 203 -12.21 19.98 0.01
N CYS A 204 -12.50 20.57 -1.16
CA CYS A 204 -11.55 21.31 -2.02
C CYS A 204 -10.27 20.53 -2.38
N GLY A 205 -10.29 19.19 -2.38
CA GLY A 205 -9.09 18.36 -2.62
C GLY A 205 -8.08 18.36 -1.46
N ILE A 206 -8.48 18.79 -0.26
CA ILE A 206 -7.60 18.92 0.90
C ILE A 206 -7.66 17.64 1.74
N ALA A 207 -6.50 17.03 1.99
CA ALA A 207 -6.33 15.96 2.96
C ALA A 207 -5.92 16.55 4.32
N HIS A 208 -6.61 16.15 5.39
CA HIS A 208 -6.28 16.58 6.74
C HIS A 208 -5.73 15.40 7.54
N GLU A 209 -4.62 15.61 8.22
CA GLU A 209 -4.03 14.70 9.19
C GLU A 209 -3.97 15.41 10.54
N ARG A 210 -4.81 15.01 11.49
CA ARG A 210 -4.87 15.60 12.83
C ARG A 210 -4.30 14.63 13.84
N PHE A 211 -3.23 14.99 14.50
CA PHE A 211 -2.67 14.19 15.57
C PHE A 211 -3.45 14.38 16.86
N LEU A 212 -4.09 13.32 17.34
CA LEU A 212 -4.82 13.26 18.60
C LEU A 212 -4.03 12.41 19.60
N PRO A 213 -4.32 12.49 20.92
CA PRO A 213 -3.59 11.70 21.93
C PRO A 213 -3.66 10.18 21.75
N SER A 214 -4.70 9.69 21.07
CA SER A 214 -4.84 8.26 20.73
C SER A 214 -4.14 7.87 19.43
N GLY A 215 -3.70 8.83 18.65
CA GLY A 215 -3.07 8.68 17.34
C GLY A 215 -3.69 9.58 16.27
N PRO A 216 -3.25 9.47 15.02
CA PRO A 216 -3.74 10.32 13.93
C PRO A 216 -5.21 10.09 13.58
N PHE A 217 -5.88 11.16 13.18
CA PHE A 217 -7.21 11.19 12.60
C PHE A 217 -7.12 11.84 11.23
N ALA A 218 -7.21 11.02 10.17
CA ALA A 218 -7.14 11.48 8.80
C ALA A 218 -8.53 11.70 8.20
N ILE A 219 -8.70 12.80 7.45
CA ILE A 219 -9.88 13.11 6.63
C ILE A 219 -9.37 13.25 5.20
N LEU A 220 -9.67 12.28 4.36
CA LEU A 220 -9.05 12.11 3.05
C LEU A 220 -10.11 12.30 1.95
N PRO A 221 -9.92 13.23 0.99
CA PRO A 221 -10.92 13.58 -0.01
C PRO A 221 -11.21 12.40 -0.95
N LEU A 222 -12.48 12.11 -1.20
CA LEU A 222 -12.96 11.18 -2.22
C LEU A 222 -13.75 11.93 -3.29
N THR A 223 -14.04 11.28 -4.41
CA THR A 223 -14.85 11.88 -5.48
C THR A 223 -16.23 12.34 -4.97
N GLY A 224 -16.62 13.54 -5.39
CA GLY A 224 -17.83 14.23 -4.90
C GLY A 224 -17.62 14.85 -3.51
N ASN A 225 -18.71 15.13 -2.81
CA ASN A 225 -18.66 15.62 -1.41
C ASN A 225 -18.56 14.43 -0.45
N ARG A 226 -17.49 13.63 -0.59
CA ARG A 226 -17.21 12.45 0.24
C ARG A 226 -15.79 12.49 0.76
N SER A 227 -15.58 11.92 1.92
CA SER A 227 -14.24 11.72 2.51
C SER A 227 -14.11 10.35 3.13
N SER A 228 -12.94 9.73 3.00
CA SER A 228 -12.54 8.55 3.76
C SER A 228 -11.91 9.00 5.07
N LEU A 229 -12.30 8.38 6.16
CA LEU A 229 -11.78 8.64 7.49
C LEU A 229 -10.89 7.49 7.93
N VAL A 230 -9.73 7.80 8.50
CA VAL A 230 -8.90 6.84 9.23
C VAL A 230 -8.73 7.38 10.64
N TRP A 231 -9.43 6.80 11.57
CA TRP A 231 -9.44 7.18 12.98
C TRP A 231 -8.61 6.20 13.78
N THR A 232 -7.43 6.62 14.20
CA THR A 232 -6.58 5.81 15.09
C THR A 232 -7.08 5.91 16.53
N GLU A 233 -7.31 4.76 17.17
CA GLU A 233 -7.74 4.70 18.55
C GLU A 233 -7.04 3.56 19.32
N LYS A 234 -6.98 3.69 20.66
CA LYS A 234 -6.41 2.69 21.54
C LYS A 234 -7.21 1.40 21.49
N SER A 235 -6.55 0.25 21.43
CA SER A 235 -7.20 -1.06 21.23
C SER A 235 -8.33 -1.36 22.21
N HIS A 236 -8.20 -0.95 23.49
CA HIS A 236 -9.21 -1.21 24.52
C HIS A 236 -10.52 -0.40 24.36
N LEU A 237 -10.53 0.63 23.50
CA LEU A 237 -11.72 1.46 23.25
C LEU A 237 -12.44 1.05 21.96
N VAL A 238 -11.79 0.27 21.09
CA VAL A 238 -12.29 -0.02 19.75
C VAL A 238 -13.63 -0.73 19.76
N ASP A 239 -13.79 -1.77 20.59
CA ASP A 239 -15.05 -2.52 20.68
C ASP A 239 -16.19 -1.61 21.14
N THR A 240 -15.94 -0.71 22.08
CA THR A 240 -16.93 0.26 22.54
C THR A 240 -17.36 1.18 21.40
N ILE A 241 -16.40 1.69 20.61
CA ILE A 241 -16.68 2.60 19.48
C ILE A 241 -17.41 1.85 18.35
N MET A 242 -16.96 0.66 18.00
CA MET A 242 -17.56 -0.15 16.94
C MET A 242 -19.00 -0.58 17.26
N ASN A 243 -19.35 -0.72 18.54
CA ASN A 243 -20.69 -1.07 19.02
C ASN A 243 -21.59 0.16 19.27
N LEU A 244 -21.14 1.39 19.03
CA LEU A 244 -22.01 2.56 19.09
C LEU A 244 -23.16 2.44 18.06
N SER A 245 -24.34 2.97 18.42
CA SER A 245 -25.39 3.16 17.43
C SER A 245 -24.91 4.08 16.30
N ASP A 246 -25.49 3.98 15.12
CA ASP A 246 -25.08 4.80 13.96
C ASP A 246 -25.12 6.30 14.29
N ARG A 247 -26.18 6.76 14.94
CA ARG A 247 -26.32 8.14 15.40
C ARG A 247 -25.22 8.58 16.37
N ALA A 248 -24.86 7.71 17.33
CA ALA A 248 -23.81 8.03 18.31
C ALA A 248 -22.42 8.05 17.63
N PHE A 249 -22.18 7.12 16.71
CA PHE A 249 -20.95 7.06 15.93
C PHE A 249 -20.81 8.29 15.03
N GLU A 250 -21.86 8.69 14.31
CA GLU A 250 -21.89 9.93 13.49
C GLU A 250 -21.59 11.18 14.32
N SER A 251 -22.17 11.27 15.53
CA SER A 251 -21.89 12.39 16.43
C SER A 251 -20.42 12.46 16.86
N GLU A 252 -19.79 11.29 17.11
CA GLU A 252 -18.37 11.21 17.44
C GLU A 252 -17.48 11.57 16.24
N VAL A 253 -17.87 11.16 15.05
CA VAL A 253 -17.18 11.52 13.79
C VAL A 253 -17.28 13.02 13.54
N ALA A 254 -18.49 13.59 13.58
CA ALA A 254 -18.74 15.01 13.38
C ALA A 254 -17.94 15.90 14.37
N ARG A 255 -17.89 15.49 15.65
CA ARG A 255 -17.09 16.16 16.69
C ARG A 255 -15.60 16.20 16.35
N ARG A 256 -15.05 15.10 15.79
CA ARG A 256 -13.62 15.03 15.38
C ARG A 256 -13.34 15.81 14.12
N ILE A 257 -14.26 15.84 13.18
CA ILE A 257 -14.16 16.65 11.96
C ILE A 257 -14.19 18.13 12.30
N GLY A 258 -15.06 18.56 13.22
CA GLY A 258 -15.07 19.95 13.71
C GLY A 258 -15.76 20.96 12.81
N GLY A 259 -16.81 20.56 12.09
CA GLY A 259 -17.80 21.47 11.48
C GLY A 259 -17.40 22.13 10.14
N PHE A 260 -16.13 22.08 9.70
CA PHE A 260 -15.71 22.76 8.45
C PHE A 260 -16.30 22.13 7.17
N LEU A 261 -16.76 20.88 7.24
CA LEU A 261 -17.44 20.18 6.15
C LEU A 261 -18.98 20.32 6.19
N GLY A 262 -19.52 21.10 7.16
CA GLY A 262 -20.94 21.22 7.38
C GLY A 262 -21.55 19.97 8.01
N GLU A 263 -22.79 19.64 7.63
CA GLU A 263 -23.41 18.39 8.07
C GLU A 263 -22.66 17.19 7.49
N VAL A 264 -22.45 16.17 8.32
CA VAL A 264 -21.70 14.95 7.99
C VAL A 264 -22.53 13.73 8.27
N LYS A 265 -22.60 12.81 7.31
CA LYS A 265 -23.30 11.54 7.42
C LYS A 265 -22.36 10.38 7.12
N VAL A 266 -22.29 9.37 7.98
CA VAL A 266 -21.53 8.16 7.73
C VAL A 266 -22.23 7.32 6.67
N VAL A 267 -21.49 6.86 5.66
CA VAL A 267 -22.03 6.05 4.56
C VAL A 267 -21.28 4.72 4.43
N GLY A 268 -22.01 3.67 4.14
CA GLY A 268 -21.47 2.31 4.06
C GLY A 268 -21.18 1.70 5.44
N GLY A 269 -20.20 0.80 5.47
CA GLY A 269 -19.78 0.12 6.70
C GLY A 269 -18.71 0.88 7.47
N ARG A 270 -18.38 0.33 8.64
CA ARG A 270 -17.22 0.72 9.43
C ARG A 270 -16.38 -0.51 9.74
N TRP A 271 -15.06 -0.35 9.67
CA TRP A 271 -14.09 -1.43 9.83
C TRP A 271 -13.03 -1.00 10.85
N ALA A 272 -12.46 -1.96 11.56
CA ALA A 272 -11.34 -1.73 12.48
C ALA A 272 -10.20 -2.70 12.16
N TYR A 273 -8.99 -2.18 12.03
CA TYR A 273 -7.79 -2.95 11.71
C TYR A 273 -6.70 -2.70 12.75
N PRO A 274 -6.08 -3.74 13.30
CA PRO A 274 -4.97 -3.57 14.24
C PRO A 274 -3.77 -2.92 13.54
N ILE A 275 -3.10 -2.00 14.25
CA ILE A 275 -1.94 -1.27 13.74
C ILE A 275 -0.68 -1.85 14.36
N SER A 276 0.25 -2.26 13.50
CA SER A 276 1.58 -2.73 13.89
C SER A 276 2.60 -2.37 12.82
N LEU A 277 3.86 -2.29 13.21
CA LEU A 277 5.00 -2.31 12.30
C LEU A 277 5.54 -3.74 12.25
N GLN A 278 5.68 -4.28 11.06
CA GLN A 278 6.33 -5.57 10.80
C GLN A 278 7.30 -5.42 9.66
N TYR A 279 8.50 -5.96 9.79
CA TYR A 279 9.43 -6.04 8.66
C TYR A 279 10.24 -7.33 8.70
N ALA A 280 10.46 -7.90 7.52
CA ALA A 280 11.33 -9.05 7.33
C ALA A 280 12.79 -8.62 7.38
N HIS A 281 13.67 -9.45 7.95
CA HIS A 281 15.10 -9.17 8.03
C HIS A 281 15.80 -9.34 6.69
N SER A 282 15.24 -10.13 5.78
CA SER A 282 15.64 -10.21 4.38
C SER A 282 14.40 -10.21 3.49
N TYR A 283 14.51 -9.56 2.33
CA TYR A 283 13.45 -9.53 1.33
C TYR A 283 13.61 -10.63 0.26
N VAL A 284 14.74 -11.32 0.28
CA VAL A 284 15.06 -12.33 -0.71
C VAL A 284 15.65 -13.59 -0.08
N SER A 285 15.52 -14.70 -0.79
CA SER A 285 16.16 -15.98 -0.55
C SER A 285 16.35 -16.65 -1.92
N ASP A 286 16.93 -17.86 -1.96
CA ASP A 286 17.11 -18.60 -3.21
C ASP A 286 15.77 -18.67 -3.98
N ARG A 287 15.74 -18.13 -5.20
CA ARG A 287 14.57 -18.10 -6.09
C ARG A 287 13.28 -17.54 -5.48
N LEU A 288 13.42 -16.59 -4.55
CA LEU A 288 12.29 -16.02 -3.84
C LEU A 288 12.54 -14.54 -3.55
N ALA A 289 11.54 -13.69 -3.82
CA ALA A 289 11.48 -12.31 -3.35
C ALA A 289 10.14 -12.00 -2.67
N LEU A 290 10.19 -11.18 -1.61
CA LEU A 290 9.02 -10.67 -0.90
C LEU A 290 8.72 -9.22 -1.33
N ILE A 291 7.43 -8.88 -1.46
CA ILE A 291 6.95 -7.58 -1.88
C ILE A 291 5.85 -7.09 -0.93
N GLY A 292 5.82 -5.80 -0.65
CA GLY A 292 4.77 -5.15 0.13
C GLY A 292 4.62 -5.73 1.52
N ASP A 293 3.39 -5.94 1.99
CA ASP A 293 3.09 -6.38 3.36
C ASP A 293 3.69 -7.77 3.69
N ALA A 294 4.08 -8.57 2.71
CA ALA A 294 4.83 -9.80 2.95
C ALA A 294 6.27 -9.51 3.43
N ALA A 295 6.89 -8.44 2.94
CA ALA A 295 8.20 -7.96 3.34
C ALA A 295 8.10 -6.97 4.52
N HIS A 296 7.13 -6.04 4.46
CA HIS A 296 6.99 -4.94 5.42
C HIS A 296 5.55 -4.46 5.54
N GLY A 297 5.06 -4.33 6.73
CA GLY A 297 3.77 -3.71 7.04
C GLY A 297 4.00 -2.53 7.98
N ILE A 298 3.66 -1.32 7.57
CA ILE A 298 3.92 -0.10 8.34
C ILE A 298 2.66 0.45 9.00
N HIS A 299 2.84 1.41 9.91
CA HIS A 299 1.74 2.21 10.45
C HIS A 299 1.05 2.99 9.31
N PRO A 300 -0.30 3.10 9.27
CA PRO A 300 -1.02 3.76 8.19
C PRO A 300 -0.87 5.29 8.16
N ILE A 301 -0.01 5.88 8.99
CA ILE A 301 0.31 7.31 8.91
C ILE A 301 0.70 7.68 7.47
N SER A 302 0.09 8.71 6.95
CA SER A 302 0.31 9.20 5.57
C SER A 302 -0.03 8.20 4.45
N GLY A 303 -0.73 7.09 4.73
CA GLY A 303 -1.17 6.13 3.71
C GLY A 303 -0.06 5.46 2.91
N GLN A 304 1.16 5.32 3.46
CA GLN A 304 2.34 4.87 2.70
C GLN A 304 2.42 3.35 2.45
N GLY A 305 1.60 2.51 3.09
CA GLY A 305 1.74 1.06 3.00
C GLY A 305 1.68 0.52 1.56
N LEU A 306 0.64 0.88 0.80
CA LEU A 306 0.52 0.47 -0.60
C LEU A 306 1.62 1.10 -1.47
N ASN A 307 1.96 2.37 -1.24
CA ASN A 307 2.99 3.07 -2.02
C ASN A 307 4.37 2.40 -1.89
N LEU A 308 4.73 1.92 -0.70
CA LEU A 308 5.96 1.14 -0.51
C LEU A 308 5.92 -0.18 -1.28
N GLY A 309 4.80 -0.90 -1.24
CA GLY A 309 4.63 -2.12 -2.04
C GLY A 309 4.71 -1.86 -3.54
N LEU A 310 4.16 -0.75 -4.04
CA LEU A 310 4.29 -0.34 -5.44
C LEU A 310 5.73 0.06 -5.81
N LYS A 311 6.47 0.67 -4.88
CA LYS A 311 7.92 0.92 -5.06
C LYS A 311 8.70 -0.39 -5.15
N ASP A 312 8.36 -1.38 -4.31
CA ASP A 312 8.98 -2.72 -4.40
C ASP A 312 8.71 -3.35 -5.77
N VAL A 313 7.46 -3.30 -6.24
CA VAL A 313 7.08 -3.80 -7.57
C VAL A 313 7.91 -3.15 -8.65
N ALA A 314 7.99 -1.83 -8.67
CA ALA A 314 8.73 -1.10 -9.70
C ALA A 314 10.22 -1.47 -9.72
N ALA A 315 10.85 -1.54 -8.53
CA ALA A 315 12.26 -1.92 -8.40
C ALA A 315 12.51 -3.37 -8.85
N LEU A 316 11.65 -4.32 -8.42
CA LEU A 316 11.82 -5.72 -8.80
C LEU A 316 11.60 -5.92 -10.29
N VAL A 317 10.57 -5.33 -10.89
CA VAL A 317 10.30 -5.43 -12.32
C VAL A 317 11.51 -4.91 -13.12
N GLU A 318 12.08 -3.76 -12.76
CA GLU A 318 13.26 -3.21 -13.42
C GLU A 318 14.48 -4.14 -13.31
N VAL A 319 14.76 -4.66 -12.11
CA VAL A 319 15.88 -5.60 -11.88
C VAL A 319 15.71 -6.89 -12.70
N LEU A 320 14.51 -7.45 -12.76
CA LEU A 320 14.25 -8.70 -13.50
C LEU A 320 14.30 -8.48 -15.03
N VAL A 321 13.77 -7.36 -15.52
CA VAL A 321 13.85 -7.00 -16.94
C VAL A 321 15.31 -6.81 -17.38
N ASP A 322 16.10 -6.07 -16.60
CA ASP A 322 17.52 -5.85 -16.92
C ASP A 322 18.32 -7.16 -16.85
N ALA A 323 18.07 -8.05 -15.88
CA ALA A 323 18.68 -9.36 -15.79
C ALA A 323 18.36 -10.24 -17.00
N ARG A 324 17.09 -10.30 -17.42
CA ARG A 324 16.63 -11.07 -18.59
C ARG A 324 17.29 -10.57 -19.88
N ARG A 325 17.41 -9.26 -20.06
CA ARG A 325 18.02 -8.65 -21.27
C ARG A 325 19.47 -9.06 -21.48
N VAL A 326 20.20 -9.34 -20.42
CA VAL A 326 21.60 -9.79 -20.49
C VAL A 326 21.75 -11.30 -20.30
N GLY A 327 20.62 -12.04 -20.28
CA GLY A 327 20.61 -13.50 -20.21
C GLY A 327 20.97 -14.08 -18.86
N LEU A 328 20.80 -13.31 -17.77
CA LEU A 328 21.00 -13.81 -16.40
C LEU A 328 19.79 -14.61 -15.93
N ASP A 329 20.03 -15.57 -15.03
CA ASP A 329 18.99 -16.31 -14.32
C ASP A 329 18.23 -15.36 -13.35
N ILE A 330 16.96 -15.11 -13.62
CA ILE A 330 16.11 -14.21 -12.84
C ILE A 330 15.90 -14.66 -11.37
N GLY A 331 16.07 -15.95 -11.09
CA GLY A 331 16.00 -16.55 -9.75
C GLY A 331 17.35 -16.55 -9.02
N ALA A 332 18.44 -16.12 -9.67
CA ALA A 332 19.75 -16.11 -9.04
C ALA A 332 19.82 -15.09 -7.90
N THR A 333 20.43 -15.50 -6.78
CA THR A 333 20.59 -14.65 -5.58
C THR A 333 21.25 -13.32 -5.93
N SER A 334 22.28 -13.31 -6.81
CA SER A 334 22.97 -12.08 -7.23
C SER A 334 22.08 -11.08 -7.94
N VAL A 335 21.03 -11.53 -8.65
CA VAL A 335 20.02 -10.67 -9.26
C VAL A 335 19.06 -10.13 -8.21
N LEU A 336 18.57 -11.01 -7.34
CA LEU A 336 17.61 -10.65 -6.30
C LEU A 336 18.24 -9.73 -5.23
N ASP A 337 19.53 -9.86 -4.95
CA ASP A 337 20.27 -8.99 -4.02
C ASP A 337 20.26 -7.53 -4.48
N ASN A 338 20.27 -7.24 -5.80
CA ASN A 338 20.13 -5.88 -6.31
C ASN A 338 18.78 -5.25 -5.89
N TYR A 339 17.70 -6.03 -6.00
CA TYR A 339 16.39 -5.61 -5.52
C TYR A 339 16.40 -5.39 -4.00
N ALA A 340 16.92 -6.36 -3.23
CA ALA A 340 16.95 -6.28 -1.78
C ALA A 340 17.76 -5.06 -1.30
N GLN A 341 18.93 -4.81 -1.86
CA GLN A 341 19.78 -3.68 -1.51
C GLN A 341 19.07 -2.34 -1.80
N TRP A 342 18.45 -2.22 -2.97
CA TRP A 342 17.71 -1.03 -3.37
C TRP A 342 16.58 -0.73 -2.36
N ARG A 343 15.78 -1.74 -2.03
CA ARG A 343 14.58 -1.54 -1.20
C ARG A 343 14.87 -1.43 0.30
N THR A 344 15.88 -2.14 0.81
CA THR A 344 16.19 -2.12 2.25
C THR A 344 16.56 -0.72 2.72
N THR A 345 17.38 0.00 1.95
CA THR A 345 17.81 1.36 2.30
C THR A 345 16.63 2.34 2.33
N ASP A 346 15.79 2.33 1.29
CA ASP A 346 14.61 3.19 1.18
C ASP A 346 13.60 2.92 2.32
N ASN A 347 13.31 1.64 2.56
CA ASN A 347 12.31 1.23 3.53
C ASN A 347 12.74 1.52 4.96
N ALA A 348 14.03 1.37 5.30
CA ALA A 348 14.56 1.69 6.63
C ALA A 348 14.33 3.16 7.00
N ALA A 349 14.51 4.09 6.07
CA ALA A 349 14.23 5.51 6.28
C ALA A 349 12.73 5.75 6.56
N VAL A 350 11.84 5.12 5.79
CA VAL A 350 10.39 5.25 5.99
C VAL A 350 9.95 4.68 7.34
N TYR A 351 10.50 3.53 7.78
CA TYR A 351 10.20 2.95 9.09
C TYR A 351 10.62 3.89 10.22
N ALA A 352 11.82 4.43 10.16
CA ALA A 352 12.34 5.34 11.17
C ALA A 352 11.49 6.62 11.26
N ILE A 353 11.12 7.21 10.12
CA ILE A 353 10.27 8.40 10.05
C ILE A 353 8.88 8.09 10.60
N THR A 354 8.23 7.01 10.15
CA THR A 354 6.86 6.67 10.53
C THR A 354 6.75 6.30 12.01
N ASP A 355 7.67 5.49 12.55
CA ASP A 355 7.72 5.14 13.97
C ASP A 355 8.05 6.37 14.84
N GLY A 356 9.00 7.20 14.39
CA GLY A 356 9.36 8.45 15.06
C GLY A 356 8.17 9.42 15.14
N PHE A 357 7.44 9.63 14.04
CA PHE A 357 6.23 10.47 14.05
C PHE A 357 5.14 9.88 14.95
N ASN A 358 4.86 8.57 14.85
CA ASN A 358 3.85 7.98 15.71
C ASN A 358 4.18 8.19 17.19
N ARG A 359 5.41 7.93 17.62
CA ARG A 359 5.84 8.13 19.02
C ARG A 359 5.85 9.59 19.44
N LEU A 360 6.27 10.50 18.55
CA LEU A 360 6.31 11.94 18.83
C LEU A 360 4.91 12.52 19.00
N PHE A 361 3.95 12.10 18.17
CA PHE A 361 2.61 12.72 18.12
C PHE A 361 1.54 11.95 18.93
N SER A 362 1.76 10.68 19.30
CA SER A 362 0.80 9.89 20.08
C SER A 362 1.01 10.04 21.60
N ASN A 363 1.23 11.26 22.09
CA ASN A 363 1.31 11.58 23.52
C ASN A 363 0.75 12.98 23.80
N ASP A 364 0.44 13.25 25.07
CA ASP A 364 -0.16 14.54 25.53
C ASP A 364 0.74 15.26 26.55
N ILE A 365 2.06 15.11 26.40
CA ILE A 365 3.06 15.72 27.29
C ILE A 365 3.23 17.18 26.87
N GLY A 366 2.81 18.14 27.71
CA GLY A 366 2.75 19.56 27.40
C GLY A 366 4.03 20.17 26.80
N PRO A 367 5.23 19.97 27.37
CA PRO A 367 6.48 20.45 26.77
C PRO A 367 6.78 19.87 25.38
N ILE A 368 6.43 18.59 25.14
CA ILE A 368 6.60 17.93 23.83
C ILE A 368 5.62 18.52 22.82
N LYS A 369 4.39 18.77 23.24
CA LYS A 369 3.36 19.41 22.41
C LYS A 369 3.79 20.79 21.93
N LEU A 370 4.30 21.64 22.83
CA LEU A 370 4.83 22.94 22.45
C LEU A 370 6.00 22.83 21.47
N ALA A 371 6.92 21.89 21.70
CA ALA A 371 8.04 21.66 20.80
C ALA A 371 7.58 21.16 19.41
N ARG A 372 6.53 20.31 19.34
CA ARG A 372 5.90 19.89 18.06
C ARG A 372 5.29 21.05 17.30
N ASP A 373 4.50 21.89 17.98
CA ASP A 373 3.84 23.04 17.37
C ASP A 373 4.88 24.03 16.79
N LEU A 374 5.93 24.32 17.55
CA LEU A 374 7.04 25.16 17.09
C LEU A 374 7.82 24.50 15.95
N GLY A 375 8.02 23.17 16.03
CA GLY A 375 8.69 22.41 14.98
C GLY A 375 7.91 22.40 13.68
N MET A 376 6.59 22.23 13.72
CA MET A 376 5.71 22.29 12.53
C MET A 376 5.73 23.70 11.92
N ALA A 377 5.66 24.76 12.74
CA ALA A 377 5.77 26.13 12.28
C ALA A 377 7.13 26.38 11.59
N ALA A 378 8.23 25.91 12.19
CA ALA A 378 9.57 26.04 11.61
C ALA A 378 9.70 25.29 10.27
N VAL A 379 9.14 24.08 10.15
CA VAL A 379 9.11 23.31 8.88
C VAL A 379 8.36 24.09 7.80
N ASN A 380 7.27 24.76 8.16
CA ASN A 380 6.46 25.53 7.21
C ASN A 380 7.20 26.74 6.64
N GLU A 381 8.04 27.37 7.44
CA GLU A 381 8.83 28.56 7.05
C GLU A 381 10.14 28.22 6.34
N VAL A 382 10.70 27.03 6.57
CA VAL A 382 11.98 26.59 5.98
C VAL A 382 11.72 25.82 4.69
N THR A 383 11.69 26.51 3.55
CA THR A 383 11.39 25.95 2.23
C THR A 383 12.13 24.64 1.89
N PRO A 384 13.45 24.47 2.11
CA PRO A 384 14.12 23.20 1.82
C PRO A 384 13.57 22.03 2.65
N LEU A 385 13.21 22.27 3.90
CA LEU A 385 12.67 21.24 4.79
C LEU A 385 11.22 20.90 4.39
N LYS A 386 10.42 21.91 4.06
CA LYS A 386 9.08 21.73 3.51
C LYS A 386 9.12 20.88 2.23
N ASN A 387 10.00 21.23 1.28
CA ASN A 387 10.17 20.49 0.02
C ASN A 387 10.61 19.04 0.25
N PHE A 388 11.47 18.77 1.22
CA PHE A 388 11.87 17.42 1.59
C PHE A 388 10.66 16.57 2.02
N PHE A 389 9.80 17.08 2.91
CA PHE A 389 8.60 16.37 3.34
C PHE A 389 7.58 16.20 2.21
N MET A 390 7.41 17.23 1.36
CA MET A 390 6.54 17.14 0.18
C MET A 390 7.02 16.08 -0.80
N SER A 391 8.32 16.00 -1.07
CA SER A 391 8.91 14.97 -1.93
C SER A 391 8.72 13.56 -1.34
N HIS A 392 8.80 13.44 -0.01
CA HIS A 392 8.47 12.18 0.67
C HIS A 392 6.99 11.81 0.49
N ALA A 393 6.06 12.75 0.67
CA ALA A 393 4.63 12.51 0.48
C ALA A 393 4.30 12.12 -0.98
N ARG A 394 4.97 12.74 -1.95
CA ARG A 394 4.85 12.39 -3.38
C ARG A 394 5.52 11.08 -3.77
N GLY A 395 6.33 10.50 -2.87
CA GLY A 395 7.08 9.28 -3.14
C GLY A 395 8.26 9.46 -4.10
N THR A 396 8.76 10.72 -4.27
CA THR A 396 9.81 11.08 -5.24
C THR A 396 11.21 11.19 -4.62
N VAL A 397 11.40 10.69 -3.41
CA VAL A 397 12.70 10.70 -2.72
C VAL A 397 13.49 9.43 -3.03
N GLY A 398 14.81 9.57 -3.15
CA GLY A 398 15.75 8.49 -3.41
C GLY A 398 15.97 8.23 -4.89
N GLU A 399 16.67 7.14 -5.19
CA GLU A 399 16.85 6.66 -6.55
C GLU A 399 15.59 5.90 -6.98
N LEU A 400 14.79 6.53 -7.83
CA LEU A 400 13.51 5.96 -8.26
C LEU A 400 13.69 5.01 -9.44
N PRO A 401 13.07 3.82 -9.39
CA PRO A 401 12.85 2.99 -10.58
C PRO A 401 12.18 3.77 -11.72
N LYS A 402 12.51 3.44 -12.96
CA LYS A 402 12.00 4.11 -14.16
C LYS A 402 10.47 4.17 -14.21
N LEU A 403 9.80 3.06 -13.87
CA LEU A 403 8.34 3.01 -13.85
C LEU A 403 7.72 4.04 -12.88
N LEU A 404 8.38 4.34 -11.75
CA LEU A 404 7.93 5.37 -10.81
C LEU A 404 8.18 6.81 -11.29
N ARG A 405 8.97 6.96 -12.35
CA ARG A 405 9.17 8.23 -13.07
C ARG A 405 8.26 8.37 -14.28
N GLY A 406 7.37 7.37 -14.51
CA GLY A 406 6.52 7.29 -15.70
C GLY A 406 7.26 6.86 -16.96
N GLU A 407 8.48 6.38 -16.84
CA GLU A 407 9.30 5.90 -17.94
C GLU A 407 9.04 4.39 -18.16
N ARG A 408 8.76 3.99 -19.38
CA ARG A 408 8.67 2.57 -19.71
C ARG A 408 10.08 1.96 -19.77
N LEU A 409 10.18 0.72 -19.30
CA LEU A 409 11.41 -0.03 -19.46
C LEU A 409 11.56 -0.39 -20.95
N ALA A 410 12.77 -0.33 -21.45
CA ALA A 410 13.04 -0.76 -22.82
C ALA A 410 12.81 -2.27 -22.94
N PRO A 411 12.25 -2.76 -24.05
CA PRO A 411 11.99 -4.18 -24.28
C PRO A 411 13.27 -5.01 -24.37
#